data_0bcc86a2a9a086da98b45535d9a023f9
#
_entry.id   0bcc86a2a9a086da98b45535d9a023f9
#
_cell.length_a   1.000
_cell.length_b   1.000
_cell.length_c   1.000
_cell.angle_alpha   90.00
_cell.angle_beta   90.00
_cell.angle_gamma   90.00
#
_symmetry.space_group_name_H-M   'P 1'
#
loop_
_entity.id
_entity.type
_entity.pdbx_description
1 polymer ?
#
loop_
_entity_poly.entity_id
_entity_poly.type
_entity_poly.pdbx_seq_one_letter_code
_entity_poly.pdbx_strand_id
1 'polypeptide(L)'
;MDFGEVDGSEFQSKKYGISWIAYVKMCLGHLIFIAIVVYGVKYFLPQFFWNVIVIFGILELINFALAFLSLRAQYVFMNERGVWFHRGIFPWTKGVNGIIWNDCGGALFRQGFWAYILKTYTIFITHKYTESSQIAVSNIYNGKEFCTEVANYMHKMYQK
;
A
#
# COMPACT_ATOMS: atom_id res chain seq x y z
N MET A 1 32.68 5.11 -19.66
CA MET A 1 32.12 3.90 -19.06
C MET A 1 30.78 3.68 -19.73
N ASP A 2 30.77 2.74 -20.62
CA ASP A 2 29.60 2.42 -21.42
C ASP A 2 28.67 1.57 -20.55
N PHE A 3 27.54 2.16 -20.13
CA PHE A 3 26.49 1.41 -19.47
C PHE A 3 25.78 0.64 -20.56
N GLY A 4 26.18 -0.64 -20.75
CA GLY A 4 25.57 -1.51 -21.72
C GLY A 4 24.05 -1.40 -21.64
N GLU A 5 23.45 -1.08 -22.79
CA GLU A 5 22.01 -1.09 -23.03
C GLU A 5 21.43 -2.41 -22.51
N VAL A 6 20.78 -2.37 -21.37
CA VAL A 6 19.95 -3.47 -20.91
C VAL A 6 18.73 -3.45 -21.84
N ASP A 7 18.60 -4.47 -22.63
CA ASP A 7 17.50 -4.67 -23.57
C ASP A 7 16.16 -4.41 -22.86
N GLY A 8 15.54 -3.26 -23.17
CA GLY A 8 14.32 -2.78 -22.52
C GLY A 8 13.07 -3.62 -22.79
N SER A 9 13.21 -4.73 -23.53
CA SER A 9 12.11 -5.64 -23.88
C SER A 9 11.72 -6.60 -22.75
N GLU A 10 12.56 -6.83 -21.75
CA GLU A 10 12.28 -7.74 -20.61
C GLU A 10 11.59 -7.09 -19.42
N PHE A 11 11.49 -5.76 -19.38
CA PHE A 11 10.95 -5.05 -18.23
C PHE A 11 9.46 -4.74 -18.35
N GLN A 12 8.63 -5.76 -18.36
CA GLN A 12 7.20 -5.57 -18.14
C GLN A 12 6.99 -5.16 -16.67
N SER A 13 6.76 -3.87 -16.42
CA SER A 13 6.54 -3.32 -15.08
C SER A 13 5.25 -3.88 -14.48
N LYS A 14 5.34 -5.05 -13.88
CA LYS A 14 4.24 -5.70 -13.17
C LYS A 14 3.90 -4.89 -11.93
N LYS A 15 2.62 -4.53 -11.78
CA LYS A 15 2.12 -3.77 -10.64
C LYS A 15 1.54 -4.73 -9.60
N TYR A 16 1.98 -4.60 -8.36
CA TYR A 16 1.48 -5.35 -7.22
C TYR A 16 0.60 -4.43 -6.36
N GLY A 17 -0.69 -4.65 -6.41
CA GLY A 17 -1.69 -3.85 -5.70
C GLY A 17 -1.94 -4.31 -4.28
N ILE A 18 -2.81 -3.57 -3.60
CA ILE A 18 -3.26 -3.87 -2.25
C ILE A 18 -4.20 -5.10 -2.28
N SER A 19 -4.06 -5.98 -1.29
CA SER A 19 -4.90 -7.17 -1.11
C SER A 19 -6.32 -6.77 -0.67
N TRP A 20 -7.30 -7.58 -1.04
CA TRP A 20 -8.71 -7.43 -0.65
C TRP A 20 -8.93 -7.31 0.88
N ILE A 21 -8.02 -7.86 1.67
CA ILE A 21 -8.07 -7.80 3.14
C ILE A 21 -7.95 -6.37 3.66
N ALA A 22 -7.21 -5.50 2.98
CA ALA A 22 -7.15 -4.10 3.36
C ALA A 22 -8.53 -3.44 3.26
N TYR A 23 -9.31 -3.80 2.23
CA TYR A 23 -10.69 -3.32 2.08
C TYR A 23 -11.60 -3.87 3.16
N VAL A 24 -11.48 -5.15 3.52
CA VAL A 24 -12.25 -5.74 4.63
C VAL A 24 -11.91 -5.05 5.95
N LYS A 25 -10.63 -4.84 6.25
CA LYS A 25 -10.22 -4.10 7.45
C LYS A 25 -10.76 -2.68 7.48
N MET A 26 -10.74 -1.99 6.33
CA MET A 26 -11.33 -0.67 6.19
C MET A 26 -12.84 -0.68 6.47
N CYS A 27 -13.60 -1.61 5.86
CA CYS A 27 -15.03 -1.75 6.09
C CYS A 27 -15.36 -2.02 7.56
N LEU A 28 -14.63 -2.95 8.20
CA LEU A 28 -14.81 -3.24 9.63
C LEU A 28 -14.52 -2.03 10.51
N GLY A 29 -13.47 -1.27 10.21
CA GLY A 29 -13.14 -0.04 10.92
C GLY A 29 -14.26 0.99 10.84
N HIS A 30 -14.82 1.23 9.63
CA HIS A 30 -15.94 2.14 9.44
C HIS A 30 -17.22 1.65 10.14
N LEU A 31 -17.53 0.34 10.11
CA LEU A 31 -18.68 -0.22 10.81
C LEU A 31 -18.59 -0.02 12.32
N ILE A 32 -17.42 -0.27 12.92
CA ILE A 32 -17.19 -0.04 14.35
C ILE A 32 -17.33 1.45 14.67
N PHE A 33 -16.76 2.32 13.85
CA PHE A 33 -16.84 3.77 14.03
C PHE A 33 -18.29 4.27 13.97
N ILE A 34 -19.06 3.83 12.97
CA ILE A 34 -20.50 4.15 12.84
C ILE A 34 -21.26 3.68 14.09
N ALA A 35 -21.04 2.45 14.57
CA ALA A 35 -21.71 1.93 15.75
C ALA A 35 -21.43 2.78 17.00
N ILE A 36 -20.18 3.20 17.20
CA ILE A 36 -19.79 4.07 18.34
C ILE A 36 -20.50 5.42 18.24
N VAL A 37 -20.51 6.04 17.06
CA VAL A 37 -21.12 7.36 16.86
C VAL A 37 -22.63 7.29 17.05
N VAL A 38 -23.31 6.30 16.46
CA VAL A 38 -24.77 6.11 16.62
C VAL A 38 -25.13 5.91 18.08
N TYR A 39 -24.38 5.08 18.80
CA TYR A 39 -24.61 4.87 20.24
C TYR A 39 -24.41 6.16 21.04
N GLY A 40 -23.31 6.89 20.79
CA GLY A 40 -23.00 8.14 21.45
C GLY A 40 -24.04 9.23 21.21
N VAL A 41 -24.48 9.41 19.94
CA VAL A 41 -25.52 10.39 19.58
C VAL A 41 -26.83 10.07 20.25
N LYS A 42 -27.23 8.78 20.28
CA LYS A 42 -28.46 8.34 20.94
C LYS A 42 -28.43 8.63 22.45
N TYR A 43 -27.28 8.49 23.09
CA TYR A 43 -27.12 8.67 24.53
C TYR A 43 -27.03 10.16 24.93
N PHE A 44 -26.23 10.96 24.21
CA PHE A 44 -25.94 12.35 24.58
C PHE A 44 -26.86 13.38 23.94
N LEU A 45 -27.40 13.11 22.74
CA LEU A 45 -28.18 14.05 21.95
C LEU A 45 -29.48 13.45 21.40
N PRO A 46 -30.35 12.86 22.23
CA PRO A 46 -31.54 12.16 21.75
C PRO A 46 -32.51 13.07 20.99
N GLN A 47 -32.56 14.37 21.33
CA GLN A 47 -33.46 15.34 20.70
C GLN A 47 -33.07 15.65 19.24
N PHE A 48 -31.77 15.62 18.94
CA PHE A 48 -31.23 15.92 17.61
C PHE A 48 -30.78 14.68 16.84
N PHE A 49 -31.12 13.49 17.34
CA PHE A 49 -30.62 12.22 16.81
C PHE A 49 -30.71 12.13 15.29
N TRP A 50 -31.88 12.38 14.71
CA TRP A 50 -32.08 12.23 13.26
C TRP A 50 -31.27 13.25 12.45
N ASN A 51 -31.21 14.49 12.88
CA ASN A 51 -30.47 15.52 12.15
C ASN A 51 -28.95 15.24 12.16
N VAL A 52 -28.42 14.83 13.32
CA VAL A 52 -27.00 14.49 13.47
C VAL A 52 -26.64 13.24 12.66
N ILE A 53 -27.47 12.20 12.69
CA ILE A 53 -27.23 10.95 11.96
C ILE A 53 -27.25 11.16 10.44
N VAL A 54 -28.16 12.00 9.92
CA VAL A 54 -28.18 12.29 8.47
C VAL A 54 -26.92 13.01 8.03
N ILE A 55 -26.51 14.06 8.76
CA ILE A 55 -25.27 14.82 8.44
C ILE A 55 -24.05 13.88 8.54
N PHE A 56 -23.96 13.13 9.64
CA PHE A 56 -22.87 12.17 9.85
C PHE A 56 -22.83 11.13 8.75
N GLY A 57 -23.97 10.57 8.35
CA GLY A 57 -24.06 9.54 7.28
C GLY A 57 -23.52 10.05 5.94
N ILE A 58 -23.82 11.31 5.58
CA ILE A 58 -23.29 11.93 4.36
C ILE A 58 -21.77 12.07 4.44
N LEU A 59 -21.26 12.59 5.56
CA LEU A 59 -19.83 12.76 5.77
C LEU A 59 -19.08 11.43 5.76
N GLU A 60 -19.65 10.41 6.40
CA GLU A 60 -19.06 9.09 6.48
C GLU A 60 -19.06 8.39 5.10
N LEU A 61 -20.10 8.58 4.30
CA LEU A 61 -20.13 8.06 2.92
C LEU A 61 -19.00 8.66 2.07
N ILE A 62 -18.77 9.98 2.19
CA ILE A 62 -17.67 10.65 1.50
C ILE A 62 -16.32 10.11 1.99
N ASN A 63 -16.14 9.98 3.32
CA ASN A 63 -14.91 9.44 3.91
C ASN A 63 -14.63 8.01 3.45
N PHE A 64 -15.65 7.15 3.46
CA PHE A 64 -15.56 5.78 2.96
C PHE A 64 -15.14 5.73 1.49
N ALA A 65 -15.77 6.55 0.64
CA ALA A 65 -15.41 6.62 -0.78
C ALA A 65 -13.96 7.06 -0.98
N LEU A 66 -13.49 8.08 -0.26
CA LEU A 66 -12.11 8.55 -0.32
C LEU A 66 -11.12 7.49 0.19
N ALA A 67 -11.43 6.80 1.28
CA ALA A 67 -10.61 5.72 1.81
C ALA A 67 -10.50 4.55 0.80
N PHE A 68 -11.62 4.16 0.18
CA PHE A 68 -11.65 3.12 -0.84
C PHE A 68 -10.78 3.47 -2.05
N LEU A 69 -10.93 4.67 -2.60
CA LEU A 69 -10.13 5.15 -3.72
C LEU A 69 -8.64 5.23 -3.34
N SER A 70 -8.33 5.66 -2.10
CA SER A 70 -6.95 5.73 -1.60
C SER A 70 -6.27 4.36 -1.56
N LEU A 71 -6.97 3.32 -1.11
CA LEU A 71 -6.44 1.95 -1.14
C LEU A 71 -6.23 1.46 -2.58
N ARG A 72 -7.16 1.75 -3.48
CA ARG A 72 -7.05 1.35 -4.89
C ARG A 72 -5.89 2.02 -5.62
N ALA A 73 -5.51 3.23 -5.20
CA ALA A 73 -4.41 3.98 -5.81
C ALA A 73 -3.02 3.51 -5.34
N GLN A 74 -2.94 2.61 -4.34
CA GLN A 74 -1.68 2.14 -3.80
C GLN A 74 -1.21 0.88 -4.54
N TYR A 75 0.00 0.92 -5.05
CA TYR A 75 0.66 -0.24 -5.66
C TYR A 75 2.19 -0.09 -5.63
N VAL A 76 2.88 -1.20 -5.60
CA VAL A 76 4.34 -1.27 -5.79
C VAL A 76 4.65 -1.78 -7.20
N PHE A 77 5.71 -1.26 -7.77
CA PHE A 77 6.21 -1.70 -9.07
C PHE A 77 7.71 -1.51 -9.13
N MET A 78 8.35 -2.18 -10.05
CA MET A 78 9.77 -1.99 -10.35
C MET A 78 9.95 -1.62 -11.82
N ASN A 79 11.01 -0.89 -12.10
CA ASN A 79 11.43 -0.51 -13.44
C ASN A 79 12.96 -0.58 -13.55
N GLU A 80 13.50 -0.21 -14.69
CA GLU A 80 14.96 -0.19 -14.95
C GLU A 80 15.75 0.66 -13.95
N ARG A 81 15.12 1.66 -13.31
CA ARG A 81 15.77 2.60 -12.38
C ARG A 81 15.75 2.16 -10.94
N GLY A 82 14.73 1.37 -10.53
CA GLY A 82 14.57 0.97 -9.14
C GLY A 82 13.20 0.40 -8.81
N VAL A 83 12.94 0.34 -7.51
CA VAL A 83 11.69 -0.12 -6.92
C VAL A 83 10.89 1.08 -6.42
N TRP A 84 9.61 1.13 -6.74
CA TRP A 84 8.75 2.29 -6.53
C TRP A 84 7.45 1.90 -5.84
N PHE A 85 7.00 2.76 -4.94
CA PHE A 85 5.68 2.69 -4.31
C PHE A 85 4.87 3.93 -4.67
N HIS A 86 3.75 3.72 -5.31
CA HIS A 86 2.79 4.79 -5.63
C HIS A 86 1.68 4.81 -4.59
N ARG A 87 1.32 6.03 -4.14
CA ARG A 87 0.19 6.26 -3.25
C ARG A 87 -0.47 7.62 -3.53
N GLY A 88 -1.73 7.74 -3.07
CA GLY A 88 -2.48 9.00 -3.10
C GLY A 88 -3.32 9.19 -4.35
N ILE A 89 -4.46 9.84 -4.18
CA ILE A 89 -5.47 10.09 -5.22
C ILE A 89 -5.42 11.54 -5.67
N PHE A 90 -5.30 12.47 -4.71
CA PHE A 90 -5.32 13.90 -5.00
C PHE A 90 -3.95 14.39 -5.48
N PRO A 91 -3.92 15.47 -6.30
CA PRO A 91 -2.65 16.03 -6.79
C PRO A 91 -1.64 16.35 -5.67
N TRP A 92 -2.13 16.80 -4.52
CA TRP A 92 -1.30 17.13 -3.34
C TRP A 92 -0.98 15.94 -2.44
N THR A 93 -1.63 14.78 -2.63
CA THR A 93 -1.33 13.53 -1.89
C THR A 93 -0.64 12.49 -2.75
N LYS A 94 -0.62 12.69 -4.07
CA LYS A 94 0.12 11.81 -4.98
C LYS A 94 1.59 11.86 -4.64
N GLY A 95 2.14 10.70 -4.32
CA GLY A 95 3.57 10.54 -4.07
C GLY A 95 4.05 9.23 -4.67
N VAL A 96 5.23 9.29 -5.24
CA VAL A 96 5.97 8.12 -5.68
C VAL A 96 7.24 8.09 -4.84
N ASN A 97 7.29 7.16 -3.90
CA ASN A 97 8.50 6.90 -3.14
C ASN A 97 9.22 5.73 -3.79
N GLY A 98 10.52 5.83 -3.97
CA GLY A 98 11.29 4.78 -4.60
C GLY A 98 12.72 4.72 -4.13
N ILE A 99 13.34 3.58 -4.36
CA ILE A 99 14.75 3.34 -4.10
C ILE A 99 15.36 2.87 -5.42
N ILE A 100 16.39 3.59 -5.88
CA ILE A 100 17.13 3.21 -7.08
C ILE A 100 17.94 1.95 -6.82
N TRP A 101 18.22 1.17 -7.85
CA TRP A 101 18.90 -0.12 -7.70
C TRP A 101 20.26 -0.03 -7.00
N ASN A 102 21.04 1.02 -7.25
CA ASN A 102 22.33 1.22 -6.62
C ASN A 102 22.26 1.37 -5.09
N ASP A 103 21.17 1.93 -4.60
CA ASP A 103 20.92 2.19 -3.18
C ASP A 103 19.98 1.16 -2.55
N CYS A 104 19.47 0.21 -3.34
CA CYS A 104 18.58 -0.84 -2.87
C CYS A 104 19.39 -1.92 -2.13
N GLY A 105 19.06 -2.13 -0.85
CA GLY A 105 19.62 -3.19 -0.01
C GLY A 105 18.88 -4.52 -0.16
N GLY A 106 17.73 -4.50 -0.82
CA GLY A 106 16.87 -5.67 -1.05
C GLY A 106 15.42 -5.41 -0.70
N ALA A 107 14.58 -6.40 -1.01
CA ALA A 107 13.19 -6.43 -0.61
C ALA A 107 12.94 -7.62 0.32
N LEU A 108 12.39 -7.34 1.49
CA LEU A 108 12.03 -8.33 2.49
C LEU A 108 10.52 -8.37 2.63
N PHE A 109 9.97 -9.52 2.95
CA PHE A 109 8.55 -9.63 3.30
C PHE A 109 8.37 -10.17 4.71
N ARG A 110 7.33 -9.69 5.37
CA ARG A 110 6.87 -10.20 6.65
C ARG A 110 5.47 -10.73 6.51
N GLN A 111 5.24 -11.89 7.09
CA GLN A 111 3.97 -12.57 7.04
C GLN A 111 3.59 -13.06 8.43
N GLY A 112 2.41 -12.65 8.91
CA GLY A 112 1.82 -13.21 10.12
C GLY A 112 0.95 -14.43 9.79
N PHE A 113 0.46 -15.14 10.81
CA PHE A 113 -0.37 -16.34 10.65
C PHE A 113 -1.60 -16.10 9.75
N TRP A 114 -2.39 -15.07 10.03
CA TRP A 114 -3.54 -14.70 9.21
C TRP A 114 -3.16 -14.22 7.81
N ALA A 115 -2.04 -13.55 7.71
CA ALA A 115 -1.51 -13.09 6.45
C ALA A 115 -1.08 -14.25 5.55
N TYR A 116 -0.64 -15.36 6.14
CA TYR A 116 -0.30 -16.59 5.42
C TYR A 116 -1.54 -17.20 4.75
N ILE A 117 -2.61 -17.39 5.51
CA ILE A 117 -3.87 -17.97 5.00
C ILE A 117 -4.46 -17.09 3.88
N LEU A 118 -4.37 -15.79 4.02
CA LEU A 118 -5.03 -14.80 3.19
C LEU A 118 -4.11 -14.23 2.07
N LYS A 119 -2.90 -14.79 1.90
CA LYS A 119 -1.89 -14.40 0.89
C LYS A 119 -1.61 -12.90 0.85
N THR A 120 -1.56 -12.28 2.02
CA THR A 120 -1.25 -10.85 2.16
C THR A 120 0.08 -10.67 2.86
N TYR A 121 0.87 -9.71 2.40
CA TYR A 121 2.25 -9.53 2.85
C TYR A 121 2.51 -8.08 3.21
N THR A 122 3.36 -7.86 4.21
CA THR A 122 3.99 -6.56 4.42
C THR A 122 5.37 -6.64 3.80
N ILE A 123 5.63 -5.72 2.87
CA ILE A 123 6.89 -5.64 2.15
C ILE A 123 7.71 -4.51 2.75
N PHE A 124 9.00 -4.76 2.91
CA PHE A 124 9.99 -3.79 3.32
C PHE A 124 11.05 -3.70 2.20
N ILE A 125 11.15 -2.54 1.58
CA ILE A 125 12.20 -2.25 0.62
C ILE A 125 13.28 -1.49 1.40
N THR A 126 14.44 -2.12 1.57
CA THR A 126 15.51 -1.59 2.40
C THR A 126 16.46 -0.73 1.58
N HIS A 127 16.92 0.36 2.19
CA HIS A 127 17.99 1.19 1.63
C HIS A 127 19.35 0.69 2.13
N LYS A 128 20.35 0.64 1.25
CA LYS A 128 21.66 0.06 1.54
C LYS A 128 22.44 0.79 2.65
N TYR A 129 22.23 2.10 2.75
CA TYR A 129 23.01 2.97 3.64
C TYR A 129 22.23 3.57 4.80
N THR A 130 20.88 3.51 4.77
CA THR A 130 20.06 4.25 5.72
C THR A 130 18.79 3.47 6.08
N GLU A 131 18.64 3.09 7.35
CA GLU A 131 17.44 2.42 7.83
C GLU A 131 16.19 3.34 7.81
N SER A 132 16.39 4.64 7.98
CA SER A 132 15.30 5.63 7.98
C SER A 132 14.60 5.79 6.63
N SER A 133 15.22 5.35 5.54
CA SER A 133 14.68 5.44 4.18
C SER A 133 13.98 4.16 3.71
N GLN A 134 13.63 3.25 4.61
CA GLN A 134 12.90 2.05 4.29
C GLN A 134 11.47 2.38 3.83
N ILE A 135 11.04 1.72 2.76
CA ILE A 135 9.64 1.78 2.30
C ILE A 135 8.93 0.55 2.82
N ALA A 136 8.02 0.74 3.79
CA ALA A 136 7.18 -0.32 4.32
C ALA A 136 5.76 -0.21 3.73
N VAL A 137 5.31 -1.25 3.04
CA VAL A 137 3.97 -1.31 2.46
C VAL A 137 3.26 -2.56 2.96
N SER A 138 2.13 -2.35 3.63
CA SER A 138 1.33 -3.44 4.21
C SER A 138 0.22 -3.89 3.28
N ASN A 139 -0.23 -5.13 3.49
CA ASN A 139 -1.36 -5.74 2.78
C ASN A 139 -1.18 -5.81 1.25
N ILE A 140 0.01 -6.06 0.76
CA ILE A 140 0.27 -6.29 -0.67
C ILE A 140 -0.14 -7.72 -1.04
N TYR A 141 -0.87 -7.85 -2.15
CA TYR A 141 -1.19 -9.13 -2.74
C TYR A 141 0.06 -9.72 -3.43
N ASN A 142 0.33 -11.02 -3.20
CA ASN A 142 1.51 -11.71 -3.75
C ASN A 142 2.87 -11.03 -3.45
N GLY A 143 3.01 -10.37 -2.31
CA GLY A 143 4.24 -9.67 -1.95
C GLY A 143 5.49 -10.54 -1.88
N LYS A 144 5.36 -11.85 -1.65
CA LYS A 144 6.47 -12.81 -1.72
C LYS A 144 7.04 -12.88 -3.14
N GLU A 145 6.17 -12.97 -4.14
CA GLU A 145 6.57 -13.00 -5.56
C GLU A 145 7.31 -11.73 -5.94
N PHE A 146 6.79 -10.57 -5.53
CA PHE A 146 7.45 -9.29 -5.74
C PHE A 146 8.87 -9.25 -5.15
N CYS A 147 9.04 -9.67 -3.88
CA CYS A 147 10.37 -9.70 -3.25
C CYS A 147 11.34 -10.66 -3.96
N THR A 148 10.82 -11.78 -4.46
CA THR A 148 11.63 -12.75 -5.24
C THR A 148 12.06 -12.13 -6.57
N GLU A 149 11.18 -11.42 -7.27
CA GLU A 149 11.53 -10.74 -8.52
C GLU A 149 12.58 -9.64 -8.29
N VAL A 150 12.45 -8.85 -7.21
CA VAL A 150 13.46 -7.84 -6.83
C VAL A 150 14.82 -8.50 -6.57
N ALA A 151 14.86 -9.59 -5.80
CA ALA A 151 16.09 -10.32 -5.50
C ALA A 151 16.74 -10.89 -6.76
N ASN A 152 15.95 -11.50 -7.64
CA ASN A 152 16.45 -12.05 -8.90
C ASN A 152 17.04 -10.97 -9.82
N TYR A 153 16.39 -9.82 -9.89
CA TYR A 153 16.88 -8.70 -10.67
C TYR A 153 18.20 -8.14 -10.12
N MET A 154 18.27 -7.94 -8.81
CA MET A 154 19.51 -7.53 -8.15
C MET A 154 20.64 -8.53 -8.41
N HIS A 155 20.38 -9.83 -8.29
CA HIS A 155 21.39 -10.86 -8.56
C HIS A 155 21.92 -10.80 -9.99
N LYS A 156 21.04 -10.62 -10.99
CA LYS A 156 21.46 -10.45 -12.39
C LYS A 156 22.32 -9.19 -12.60
N MET A 157 22.03 -8.09 -11.90
CA MET A 157 22.82 -6.87 -12.00
C MET A 157 24.24 -7.00 -11.41
N TYR A 158 24.38 -7.75 -10.31
CA TYR A 158 25.70 -7.94 -9.66
C TYR A 158 26.56 -9.01 -10.31
N GLN A 159 26.03 -9.81 -11.25
CA GLN A 159 26.79 -10.80 -12.02
C GLN A 159 27.38 -10.24 -13.32
N LYS A 160 26.96 -9.06 -13.76
CA LYS A 160 27.54 -8.35 -14.92
C LYS A 160 28.65 -7.41 -14.48
#